data_bc24f001ad426b00db8ff748515569a3
#
_entry.id   bc24f001ad426b00db8ff748515569a3
#
_cell.length_a   1.000
_cell.length_b   1.000
_cell.length_c   1.000
_cell.angle_alpha   90.00
_cell.angle_beta   90.00
_cell.angle_gamma   90.00
#
_symmetry.space_group_name_H-M   'P 1'
#
loop_
_entity.id
_entity.type
_entity.pdbx_description
1 polymer ?
#
loop_
_entity_poly.entity_id
_entity_poly.type
_entity_poly.pdbx_seq_one_letter_code
_entity_poly.pdbx_strand_id
1 'polypeptide(L)'
;CNSACFTCDASYSTKIGSLTNKIYPVVDNSNAYWNLPLERVVHLDINGGEPSASKNYKRILQNLPPNLKSLRLNTNCSLVIEELEDIVAKGIDVTVTVSLDGIGDVHDYVRWPIKWDKFYSNLMIYKSMNVKLNTWTTVSALNIRDFKNIIKFVKQNKLEHSYAFLEKPDVLSVKYRNKFTSACAGQFDLVATQRNNNFELEAFLEEQDKVRGIDEALR
;
A
#
# COMPACT_ATOMS: atom_id res chain seq x y z
N CYS A 1 2.94 -3.47 10.23
CA CYS A 1 2.95 -3.92 8.83
C CYS A 1 4.00 -5.00 8.63
N ASN A 2 3.72 -5.97 7.78
CA ASN A 2 4.60 -7.09 7.44
C ASN A 2 5.51 -6.84 6.22
N SER A 3 5.43 -5.66 5.61
CA SER A 3 6.27 -5.24 4.47
C SER A 3 7.19 -4.08 4.82
N ALA A 4 8.23 -3.89 4.03
CA ALA A 4 9.21 -2.82 4.18
C ALA A 4 9.34 -2.02 2.88
N CYS A 5 8.21 -1.47 2.44
CA CYS A 5 8.13 -0.65 1.23
C CYS A 5 9.10 0.53 1.30
N PHE A 6 9.68 0.93 0.16
CA PHE A 6 10.62 2.05 0.10
C PHE A 6 10.00 3.41 0.42
N THR A 7 8.69 3.53 0.20
CA THR A 7 7.90 4.74 0.47
C THR A 7 7.40 4.82 1.92
N CYS A 8 7.84 3.91 2.79
CA CYS A 8 7.41 3.80 4.19
C CYS A 8 8.59 3.91 5.15
N ASP A 9 8.33 4.10 6.42
CA ASP A 9 9.33 4.16 7.48
C ASP A 9 8.99 3.28 8.69
N ALA A 10 9.90 3.25 9.66
CA ALA A 10 9.81 2.39 10.85
C ALA A 10 8.65 2.78 11.78
N SER A 11 8.11 4.00 11.70
CA SER A 11 6.96 4.43 12.53
C SER A 11 5.65 3.79 12.07
N TYR A 12 5.57 3.39 10.79
CA TYR A 12 4.40 2.72 10.20
C TYR A 12 4.60 1.23 9.94
N SER A 13 5.84 0.75 9.97
CA SER A 13 6.14 -0.66 9.68
C SER A 13 7.05 -1.30 10.71
N THR A 14 6.51 -2.27 11.46
CA THR A 14 7.29 -3.11 12.38
C THR A 14 8.36 -3.91 11.65
N LYS A 15 8.16 -4.26 10.37
CA LYS A 15 9.17 -4.93 9.55
C LYS A 15 10.37 -4.00 9.32
N ILE A 16 10.15 -2.74 8.94
CA ILE A 16 11.22 -1.74 8.80
C ILE A 16 11.89 -1.51 10.16
N GLY A 17 11.08 -1.37 11.22
CA GLY A 17 11.60 -1.21 12.58
C GLY A 17 12.58 -2.31 12.97
N SER A 18 12.25 -3.57 12.69
CA SER A 18 13.14 -4.71 12.99
C SER A 18 14.41 -4.72 12.13
N LEU A 19 14.34 -4.27 10.88
CA LEU A 19 15.49 -4.21 9.97
C LEU A 19 16.47 -3.08 10.33
N THR A 20 15.95 -1.96 10.84
CA THR A 20 16.73 -0.76 11.16
C THR A 20 17.09 -0.63 12.62
N ASN A 21 16.70 -1.60 13.47
CA ASN A 21 16.80 -1.52 14.94
C ASN A 21 16.12 -0.26 15.53
N LYS A 22 15.14 0.30 14.82
CA LYS A 22 14.33 1.43 15.27
C LYS A 22 12.97 0.90 15.73
N ILE A 23 12.91 0.47 16.98
CA ILE A 23 11.66 -0.03 17.57
C ILE A 23 10.87 1.16 18.07
N TYR A 24 9.79 1.48 17.39
CA TYR A 24 8.79 2.41 17.89
C TYR A 24 7.74 1.65 18.71
N PRO A 25 7.20 2.24 19.78
CA PRO A 25 6.08 1.63 20.48
C PRO A 25 4.93 1.44 19.48
N VAL A 26 4.48 0.20 19.33
CA VAL A 26 3.31 -0.10 18.50
C VAL A 26 2.10 0.50 19.18
N VAL A 27 1.56 1.57 18.58
CA VAL A 27 0.27 2.11 19.01
C VAL A 27 -0.81 1.23 18.38
N ASP A 28 -1.29 0.27 19.15
CA ASP A 28 -2.40 -0.58 18.74
C ASP A 28 -3.72 0.03 19.20
N ASN A 29 -4.31 0.84 18.33
CA ASN A 29 -5.61 1.45 18.58
C ASN A 29 -6.77 0.45 18.45
N SER A 30 -6.53 -0.80 18.08
CA SER A 30 -7.58 -1.81 17.95
C SER A 30 -8.29 -2.08 19.29
N ASN A 31 -7.59 -1.86 20.42
CA ASN A 31 -8.22 -1.96 21.73
C ASN A 31 -9.28 -0.87 21.97
N ALA A 32 -9.16 0.31 21.35
CA ALA A 32 -10.16 1.35 21.41
C ALA A 32 -11.49 0.93 20.77
N TYR A 33 -11.45 0.03 19.79
CA TYR A 33 -12.63 -0.50 19.14
C TYR A 33 -13.63 -1.10 20.13
N TRP A 34 -13.15 -1.83 21.14
CA TRP A 34 -13.99 -2.52 22.12
C TRP A 34 -14.67 -1.58 23.14
N ASN A 35 -14.22 -0.33 23.18
CA ASN A 35 -14.80 0.71 24.03
C ASN A 35 -15.76 1.65 23.27
N LEU A 36 -15.97 1.39 21.96
CA LEU A 36 -16.91 2.17 21.17
C LEU A 36 -18.36 1.70 21.40
N PRO A 37 -19.33 2.61 21.28
CA PRO A 37 -20.76 2.25 21.25
C PRO A 37 -21.08 1.58 19.92
N LEU A 38 -20.74 0.30 19.77
CA LEU A 38 -20.77 -0.45 18.51
C LEU A 38 -22.16 -0.49 17.87
N GLU A 39 -23.23 -0.39 18.67
CA GLU A 39 -24.61 -0.30 18.19
C GLU A 39 -24.89 0.96 17.37
N ARG A 40 -24.06 1.99 17.50
CA ARG A 40 -24.18 3.26 16.77
C ARG A 40 -23.27 3.35 15.54
N VAL A 41 -22.37 2.38 15.37
CA VAL A 41 -21.42 2.37 14.26
C VAL A 41 -22.08 1.78 13.02
N VAL A 42 -22.20 2.57 11.96
CA VAL A 42 -22.76 2.17 10.67
C VAL A 42 -21.74 2.10 9.55
N HIS A 43 -20.59 2.74 9.73
CA HIS A 43 -19.46 2.74 8.80
C HIS A 43 -18.18 2.45 9.56
N LEU A 44 -17.34 1.56 9.06
CA LEU A 44 -16.06 1.19 9.66
C LEU A 44 -14.95 1.26 8.61
N ASP A 45 -13.94 2.08 8.88
CA ASP A 45 -12.74 2.18 8.06
C ASP A 45 -11.55 1.58 8.82
N ILE A 46 -10.92 0.56 8.24
CA ILE A 46 -9.75 -0.11 8.81
C ILE A 46 -8.51 0.31 8.00
N ASN A 47 -7.72 1.16 8.62
CA ASN A 47 -6.44 1.63 8.09
C ASN A 47 -5.31 1.23 9.04
N GLY A 48 -4.08 1.26 8.53
CA GLY A 48 -2.90 1.00 9.34
C GLY A 48 -1.99 -0.02 8.65
N GLY A 49 -1.04 -0.61 9.35
CA GLY A 49 0.01 -1.41 8.78
C GLY A 49 -0.47 -2.42 7.71
N GLU A 50 -0.87 -3.62 8.11
CA GLU A 50 -1.51 -4.62 7.22
C GLU A 50 -2.60 -5.37 7.99
N PRO A 51 -3.86 -5.16 7.67
CA PRO A 51 -4.98 -5.81 8.35
C PRO A 51 -4.94 -7.34 8.26
N SER A 52 -4.61 -7.89 7.09
CA SER A 52 -4.55 -9.35 6.86
C SER A 52 -3.51 -10.06 7.74
N ALA A 53 -2.47 -9.34 8.19
CA ALA A 53 -1.42 -9.88 9.05
C ALA A 53 -1.65 -9.65 10.55
N SER A 54 -2.72 -8.97 10.93
CA SER A 54 -2.99 -8.59 12.32
C SER A 54 -4.06 -9.48 12.97
N LYS A 55 -3.70 -10.13 14.07
CA LYS A 55 -4.65 -10.91 14.88
C LYS A 55 -5.80 -10.05 15.44
N ASN A 56 -5.53 -8.78 15.77
CA ASN A 56 -6.53 -7.87 16.30
C ASN A 56 -7.56 -7.49 15.24
N TYR A 57 -7.13 -7.20 14.01
CA TYR A 57 -8.07 -6.93 12.92
C TYR A 57 -8.92 -8.15 12.59
N LYS A 58 -8.33 -9.35 12.58
CA LYS A 58 -9.10 -10.58 12.41
C LYS A 58 -10.20 -10.69 13.46
N ARG A 59 -9.88 -10.44 14.74
CA ARG A 59 -10.86 -10.44 15.84
C ARG A 59 -11.95 -9.38 15.63
N ILE A 60 -11.62 -8.17 15.13
CA ILE A 60 -12.59 -7.12 14.81
C ILE A 60 -13.51 -7.59 13.70
N LEU A 61 -12.98 -8.16 12.61
CA LEU A 61 -13.79 -8.65 11.49
C LEU A 61 -14.75 -9.77 11.88
N GLN A 62 -14.40 -10.58 12.88
CA GLN A 62 -15.27 -11.60 13.44
C GLN A 62 -16.35 -11.05 14.39
N ASN A 63 -16.20 -9.80 14.86
CA ASN A 63 -17.08 -9.13 15.83
C ASN A 63 -17.46 -7.73 15.36
N LEU A 64 -18.01 -7.62 14.16
CA LEU A 64 -18.39 -6.34 13.57
C LEU A 64 -19.59 -5.69 14.30
N PRO A 65 -19.72 -4.34 14.22
CA PRO A 65 -20.86 -3.64 14.75
C PRO A 65 -22.19 -4.20 14.21
N PRO A 66 -23.23 -4.38 15.06
CA PRO A 66 -24.47 -5.05 14.65
C PRO A 66 -25.26 -4.29 13.57
N ASN A 67 -25.07 -2.97 13.49
CA ASN A 67 -25.74 -2.10 12.53
C ASN A 67 -24.84 -1.64 11.39
N LEU A 68 -23.68 -2.31 11.19
CA LEU A 68 -22.71 -1.94 10.17
C LEU A 68 -23.31 -2.07 8.76
N LYS A 69 -23.20 -1.01 7.97
CA LYS A 69 -23.65 -0.95 6.58
C LYS A 69 -22.51 -0.99 5.58
N SER A 70 -21.36 -0.42 5.94
CA SER A 70 -20.19 -0.47 5.07
C SER A 70 -18.90 -0.68 5.85
N LEU A 71 -18.00 -1.44 5.23
CA LEU A 71 -16.63 -1.69 5.68
C LEU A 71 -15.66 -1.26 4.58
N ARG A 72 -14.67 -0.44 4.93
CA ARG A 72 -13.54 -0.12 4.05
C ARG A 72 -12.26 -0.59 4.69
N LEU A 73 -11.36 -1.12 3.90
CA LEU A 73 -10.04 -1.51 4.36
C LEU A 73 -8.97 -1.32 3.29
N ASN A 74 -7.75 -1.04 3.74
CA ASN A 74 -6.58 -0.95 2.89
C ASN A 74 -5.68 -2.17 3.14
N THR A 75 -5.16 -2.78 2.08
CA THR A 75 -4.26 -3.93 2.19
C THR A 75 -3.07 -3.82 1.23
N ASN A 76 -1.94 -4.36 1.64
CA ASN A 76 -0.80 -4.57 0.77
C ASN A 76 -0.94 -5.84 -0.10
N CYS A 77 -2.05 -6.55 0.04
CA CYS A 77 -2.38 -7.76 -0.70
C CYS A 77 -1.40 -8.94 -0.54
N SER A 78 -0.57 -8.93 0.52
CA SER A 78 0.33 -10.06 0.80
C SER A 78 -0.40 -11.32 1.26
N LEU A 79 -1.58 -11.15 1.83
CA LEU A 79 -2.48 -12.21 2.30
C LEU A 79 -3.91 -11.88 1.88
N VAL A 80 -4.75 -12.88 1.82
CA VAL A 80 -6.20 -12.72 1.60
C VAL A 80 -6.91 -12.66 2.96
N ILE A 81 -7.92 -11.79 3.06
CA ILE A 81 -8.81 -11.68 4.22
C ILE A 81 -10.07 -12.49 3.89
N GLU A 82 -10.07 -13.75 4.28
CA GLU A 82 -11.15 -14.70 3.93
C GLU A 82 -12.49 -14.32 4.56
N GLU A 83 -12.47 -13.65 5.72
CA GLU A 83 -13.67 -13.18 6.43
C GLU A 83 -14.55 -12.25 5.60
N LEU A 84 -14.03 -11.64 4.52
CA LEU A 84 -14.78 -10.70 3.69
C LEU A 84 -15.95 -11.34 2.95
N GLU A 85 -15.85 -12.61 2.57
CA GLU A 85 -16.96 -13.33 1.91
C GLU A 85 -18.18 -13.43 2.84
N ASP A 86 -17.95 -13.81 4.10
CA ASP A 86 -19.03 -13.89 5.11
C ASP A 86 -19.61 -12.51 5.43
N ILE A 87 -18.77 -11.47 5.40
CA ILE A 87 -19.21 -10.08 5.68
C ILE A 87 -20.11 -9.58 4.54
N VAL A 88 -19.72 -9.83 3.29
CA VAL A 88 -20.55 -9.51 2.12
C VAL A 88 -21.86 -10.29 2.13
N ALA A 89 -21.84 -11.58 2.51
CA ALA A 89 -23.02 -12.42 2.60
C ALA A 89 -24.05 -11.90 3.63
N LYS A 90 -23.59 -11.14 4.64
CA LYS A 90 -24.45 -10.43 5.61
C LYS A 90 -25.07 -9.14 5.05
N GLY A 91 -24.81 -8.78 3.79
CA GLY A 91 -25.33 -7.58 3.15
C GLY A 91 -24.57 -6.30 3.49
N ILE A 92 -23.36 -6.41 4.02
CA ILE A 92 -22.48 -5.26 4.31
C ILE A 92 -21.74 -4.87 3.02
N ASP A 93 -21.74 -3.59 2.68
CA ASP A 93 -21.03 -3.04 1.52
C ASP A 93 -19.52 -2.98 1.81
N VAL A 94 -18.73 -3.83 1.16
CA VAL A 94 -17.30 -3.95 1.42
C VAL A 94 -16.48 -3.32 0.31
N THR A 95 -15.59 -2.40 0.67
CA THR A 95 -14.60 -1.81 -0.25
C THR A 95 -13.20 -2.19 0.20
N VAL A 96 -12.45 -2.83 -0.69
CA VAL A 96 -11.05 -3.18 -0.49
C VAL A 96 -10.18 -2.30 -1.38
N THR A 97 -9.27 -1.54 -0.77
CA THR A 97 -8.27 -0.75 -1.51
C THR A 97 -6.91 -1.46 -1.43
N VAL A 98 -6.43 -1.88 -2.59
CA VAL A 98 -5.16 -2.62 -2.72
C VAL A 98 -4.05 -1.66 -3.13
N SER A 99 -2.93 -1.68 -2.41
CA SER A 99 -1.76 -0.85 -2.74
C SER A 99 -0.98 -1.44 -3.91
N LEU A 100 -0.97 -0.76 -5.05
CA LEU A 100 -0.36 -1.18 -6.32
C LEU A 100 0.68 -0.14 -6.76
N ASP A 101 1.95 -0.33 -6.41
CA ASP A 101 3.02 0.65 -6.65
C ASP A 101 4.00 0.25 -7.79
N GLY A 102 3.68 -0.75 -8.59
CA GLY A 102 4.47 -1.24 -9.72
C GLY A 102 3.90 -2.51 -10.31
N ILE A 103 4.47 -2.96 -11.42
CA ILE A 103 4.14 -4.23 -12.08
C ILE A 103 5.42 -5.08 -12.14
N GLY A 104 5.31 -6.39 -11.87
CA GLY A 104 6.45 -7.31 -11.92
C GLY A 104 7.58 -6.89 -10.98
N ASP A 105 8.81 -6.79 -11.53
CA ASP A 105 10.03 -6.48 -10.76
C ASP A 105 9.95 -5.11 -10.06
N VAL A 106 9.28 -4.13 -10.66
CA VAL A 106 9.08 -2.82 -10.02
C VAL A 106 8.24 -2.97 -8.75
N HIS A 107 7.20 -3.80 -8.77
CA HIS A 107 6.42 -4.10 -7.58
C HIS A 107 7.28 -4.81 -6.53
N ASP A 108 8.01 -5.84 -6.94
CA ASP A 108 8.90 -6.63 -6.07
C ASP A 108 9.89 -5.75 -5.32
N TYR A 109 10.44 -4.76 -6.00
CA TYR A 109 11.38 -3.81 -5.44
C TYR A 109 10.68 -2.81 -4.51
N VAL A 110 9.71 -2.06 -5.02
CA VAL A 110 9.07 -0.96 -4.27
C VAL A 110 8.31 -1.45 -3.04
N ARG A 111 7.68 -2.63 -3.15
CA ARG A 111 6.83 -3.23 -2.10
C ARG A 111 7.50 -4.38 -1.35
N TRP A 112 8.83 -4.43 -1.35
CA TRP A 112 9.60 -5.50 -0.72
C TRP A 112 9.06 -5.86 0.70
N PRO A 113 8.98 -7.15 1.07
CA PRO A 113 9.36 -8.37 0.34
C PRO A 113 8.21 -9.04 -0.41
N ILE A 114 7.14 -8.31 -0.73
CA ILE A 114 5.96 -8.89 -1.39
C ILE A 114 6.28 -9.11 -2.87
N LYS A 115 6.22 -10.38 -3.30
CA LYS A 115 6.45 -10.75 -4.68
C LYS A 115 5.22 -10.53 -5.54
N TRP A 116 5.44 -10.06 -6.79
CA TRP A 116 4.38 -9.77 -7.76
C TRP A 116 3.44 -10.96 -7.98
N ASP A 117 3.96 -12.15 -8.17
CA ASP A 117 3.14 -13.33 -8.42
C ASP A 117 2.17 -13.61 -7.28
N LYS A 118 2.66 -13.47 -6.03
CA LYS A 118 1.82 -13.63 -4.84
C LYS A 118 0.78 -12.51 -4.73
N PHE A 119 1.21 -11.27 -4.97
CA PHE A 119 0.34 -10.11 -5.00
C PHE A 119 -0.77 -10.29 -6.05
N TYR A 120 -0.40 -10.64 -7.29
CA TYR A 120 -1.32 -10.83 -8.40
C TYR A 120 -2.32 -11.95 -8.12
N SER A 121 -1.84 -13.08 -7.61
CA SER A 121 -2.71 -14.20 -7.22
C SER A 121 -3.75 -13.77 -6.18
N ASN A 122 -3.32 -13.08 -5.13
CA ASN A 122 -4.23 -12.59 -4.08
C ASN A 122 -5.20 -11.52 -4.61
N LEU A 123 -4.73 -10.61 -5.48
CA LEU A 123 -5.59 -9.62 -6.14
C LEU A 123 -6.71 -10.28 -6.95
N MET A 124 -6.41 -11.38 -7.66
CA MET A 124 -7.43 -12.11 -8.42
C MET A 124 -8.44 -12.81 -7.49
N ILE A 125 -8.01 -13.26 -6.32
CA ILE A 125 -8.95 -13.79 -5.31
C ILE A 125 -9.87 -12.67 -4.81
N TYR A 126 -9.35 -11.50 -4.43
CA TYR A 126 -10.20 -10.35 -4.05
C TYR A 126 -11.16 -9.95 -5.17
N LYS A 127 -10.70 -10.02 -6.43
CA LYS A 127 -11.55 -9.73 -7.59
C LYS A 127 -12.67 -10.73 -7.78
N SER A 128 -12.50 -11.98 -7.35
CA SER A 128 -13.56 -13.01 -7.40
C SER A 128 -14.56 -12.89 -6.26
N MET A 129 -14.19 -12.22 -5.16
CA MET A 129 -15.12 -11.87 -4.09
C MET A 129 -16.08 -10.78 -4.56
N ASN A 130 -17.29 -10.76 -4.05
CA ASN A 130 -18.28 -9.71 -4.36
C ASN A 130 -18.01 -8.42 -3.55
N VAL A 131 -16.77 -7.89 -3.62
CA VAL A 131 -16.34 -6.66 -2.97
C VAL A 131 -16.10 -5.56 -4.00
N LYS A 132 -16.24 -4.29 -3.60
CA LYS A 132 -15.77 -3.16 -4.40
C LYS A 132 -14.24 -3.11 -4.29
N LEU A 133 -13.57 -3.37 -5.40
CA LEU A 133 -12.11 -3.47 -5.43
C LEU A 133 -11.50 -2.24 -6.08
N ASN A 134 -10.77 -1.45 -5.29
CA ASN A 134 -9.99 -0.31 -5.72
C ASN A 134 -8.50 -0.63 -5.68
N THR A 135 -7.72 0.05 -6.50
CA THR A 135 -6.26 0.08 -6.40
C THR A 135 -5.77 1.49 -6.12
N TRP A 136 -4.70 1.58 -5.34
CA TRP A 136 -4.05 2.83 -4.98
C TRP A 136 -2.57 2.79 -5.30
N THR A 137 -2.05 3.85 -5.96
CA THR A 137 -0.62 4.01 -6.21
C THR A 137 -0.07 5.24 -5.48
N THR A 138 1.01 5.04 -4.73
CA THR A 138 1.86 6.14 -4.25
C THR A 138 2.95 6.38 -5.27
N VAL A 139 2.77 7.43 -6.09
CA VAL A 139 3.69 7.75 -7.19
C VAL A 139 4.96 8.39 -6.64
N SER A 140 6.09 7.77 -6.92
CA SER A 140 7.42 8.14 -6.47
C SER A 140 8.45 8.10 -7.59
N ALA A 141 9.68 8.49 -7.31
CA ALA A 141 10.80 8.37 -8.26
C ALA A 141 11.06 6.92 -8.69
N LEU A 142 10.63 5.93 -7.88
CA LEU A 142 10.86 4.52 -8.15
C LEU A 142 9.88 3.93 -9.16
N ASN A 143 8.64 4.43 -9.23
CA ASN A 143 7.59 3.84 -10.05
C ASN A 143 6.99 4.79 -11.10
N ILE A 144 7.39 6.05 -11.15
CA ILE A 144 6.85 7.02 -12.11
C ILE A 144 7.02 6.57 -13.57
N ARG A 145 8.13 5.89 -13.90
CA ARG A 145 8.37 5.35 -15.25
C ARG A 145 7.48 4.17 -15.57
N ASP A 146 7.09 3.40 -14.55
CA ASP A 146 6.21 2.24 -14.68
C ASP A 146 4.72 2.62 -14.60
N PHE A 147 4.40 3.86 -14.31
CA PHE A 147 3.01 4.29 -14.11
C PHE A 147 2.09 4.00 -15.31
N LYS A 148 2.63 4.06 -16.55
CA LYS A 148 1.88 3.64 -17.75
C LYS A 148 1.46 2.18 -17.71
N ASN A 149 2.35 1.31 -17.22
CA ASN A 149 2.08 -0.12 -17.09
C ASN A 149 1.03 -0.37 -16.01
N ILE A 150 1.09 0.39 -14.89
CA ILE A 150 0.06 0.35 -13.84
C ILE A 150 -1.30 0.72 -14.44
N ILE A 151 -1.40 1.84 -15.16
CA ILE A 151 -2.68 2.27 -15.77
C ILE A 151 -3.18 1.26 -16.80
N LYS A 152 -2.28 0.69 -17.62
CA LYS A 152 -2.64 -0.37 -18.56
C LYS A 152 -3.18 -1.61 -17.84
N PHE A 153 -2.49 -2.06 -16.80
CA PHE A 153 -2.90 -3.19 -15.98
C PHE A 153 -4.28 -2.99 -15.34
N VAL A 154 -4.51 -1.84 -14.72
CA VAL A 154 -5.78 -1.47 -14.09
C VAL A 154 -6.92 -1.50 -15.10
N LYS A 155 -6.73 -0.90 -16.29
CA LYS A 155 -7.72 -0.91 -17.37
C LYS A 155 -8.01 -2.30 -17.88
N GLN A 156 -6.97 -3.11 -18.13
CA GLN A 156 -7.12 -4.50 -18.59
C GLN A 156 -7.89 -5.37 -17.60
N ASN A 157 -7.68 -5.12 -16.31
CA ASN A 157 -8.34 -5.85 -15.25
C ASN A 157 -9.68 -5.22 -14.80
N LYS A 158 -10.11 -4.10 -15.42
CA LYS A 158 -11.35 -3.38 -15.07
C LYS A 158 -11.41 -3.02 -13.58
N LEU A 159 -10.30 -2.54 -13.03
CA LEU A 159 -10.19 -2.10 -11.64
C LEU A 159 -10.40 -0.59 -11.54
N GLU A 160 -11.00 -0.14 -10.46
CA GLU A 160 -10.94 1.28 -10.08
C GLU A 160 -9.54 1.61 -9.59
N HIS A 161 -9.09 2.85 -9.85
CA HIS A 161 -7.75 3.27 -9.51
C HIS A 161 -7.69 4.73 -9.09
N SER A 162 -6.94 4.97 -8.02
CA SER A 162 -6.58 6.30 -7.54
C SER A 162 -5.09 6.36 -7.27
N TYR A 163 -4.53 7.56 -7.25
CA TYR A 163 -3.11 7.76 -6.93
C TYR A 163 -2.88 9.09 -6.22
N ALA A 164 -1.76 9.17 -5.52
CA ALA A 164 -1.20 10.41 -5.00
C ALA A 164 0.31 10.44 -5.20
N PHE A 165 0.88 11.64 -5.26
CA PHE A 165 2.32 11.81 -5.30
C PHE A 165 2.91 11.71 -3.91
N LEU A 166 4.01 10.96 -3.80
CA LEU A 166 4.78 10.87 -2.56
C LEU A 166 5.38 12.25 -2.24
N GLU A 167 5.17 12.70 -1.01
CA GLU A 167 5.76 13.94 -0.52
C GLU A 167 7.03 13.69 0.29
N LYS A 168 7.03 12.65 1.11
CA LYS A 168 8.18 12.27 1.96
C LYS A 168 8.47 10.78 1.84
N PRO A 169 9.76 10.36 1.88
CA PRO A 169 10.95 11.22 1.94
C PRO A 169 11.15 12.01 0.64
N ASP A 170 11.66 13.24 0.75
CA ASP A 170 11.86 14.17 -0.37
C ASP A 170 12.72 13.56 -1.49
N VAL A 171 13.68 12.72 -1.12
CA VAL A 171 14.57 12.00 -2.04
C VAL A 171 13.83 11.09 -3.02
N LEU A 172 12.66 10.58 -2.66
CA LEU A 172 11.80 9.77 -3.52
C LEU A 172 10.67 10.56 -4.17
N SER A 173 10.47 11.82 -3.81
CA SER A 173 9.40 12.64 -4.37
C SER A 173 9.72 13.10 -5.79
N VAL A 174 8.82 12.84 -6.73
CA VAL A 174 8.94 13.31 -8.11
C VAL A 174 8.81 14.82 -8.25
N LYS A 175 8.18 15.49 -7.29
CA LYS A 175 8.02 16.95 -7.26
C LYS A 175 9.37 17.69 -7.28
N TYR A 176 10.45 17.07 -6.85
CA TYR A 176 11.79 17.66 -6.72
C TYR A 176 12.76 17.20 -7.82
N ARG A 177 12.29 16.53 -8.91
CA ARG A 177 13.16 15.88 -9.89
C ARG A 177 12.83 16.25 -11.33
N ASN A 178 13.66 17.14 -11.93
CA ASN A 178 13.45 17.62 -13.31
C ASN A 178 13.52 16.54 -14.39
N LYS A 179 14.31 15.47 -14.21
CA LYS A 179 14.44 14.41 -15.22
C LYS A 179 13.20 13.53 -15.37
N PHE A 180 12.35 13.44 -14.34
CA PHE A 180 11.14 12.62 -14.42
C PHE A 180 9.97 13.36 -15.05
N THR A 181 9.95 14.70 -14.96
CA THR A 181 8.88 15.53 -15.55
C THR A 181 8.84 15.44 -17.07
N SER A 182 10.00 15.40 -17.75
CA SER A 182 10.07 15.26 -19.19
C SER A 182 9.60 13.92 -19.73
N ALA A 183 9.83 12.83 -18.99
CA ALA A 183 9.38 11.48 -19.35
C ALA A 183 7.87 11.29 -19.18
N CYS A 184 7.21 12.14 -18.40
CA CYS A 184 5.81 12.03 -18.02
C CYS A 184 4.98 13.26 -18.42
N ALA A 185 5.56 14.20 -19.16
CA ALA A 185 5.00 15.50 -19.52
C ALA A 185 3.64 15.46 -20.25
N GLY A 186 3.17 14.32 -20.68
CA GLY A 186 1.83 14.14 -21.23
C GLY A 186 0.83 13.45 -20.28
N GLN A 187 1.23 13.13 -19.04
CA GLN A 187 0.40 12.40 -18.09
C GLN A 187 0.07 13.19 -16.82
N PHE A 188 0.88 14.18 -16.48
CA PHE A 188 0.72 14.97 -15.25
C PHE A 188 1.11 16.43 -15.53
N ASP A 189 0.31 17.38 -15.05
CA ASP A 189 0.70 18.79 -14.91
C ASP A 189 1.68 18.94 -13.72
N LEU A 190 2.88 18.37 -13.86
CA LEU A 190 3.92 18.46 -12.84
C LEU A 190 4.68 19.78 -13.01
N VAL A 191 4.49 20.69 -12.10
CA VAL A 191 5.33 21.88 -11.96
C VAL A 191 6.69 21.43 -11.45
N ALA A 192 7.70 21.45 -12.31
CA ALA A 192 9.07 21.10 -11.98
C ALA A 192 9.66 22.14 -11.00
N THR A 193 9.86 21.74 -9.76
CA THR A 193 10.73 22.48 -8.85
C THR A 193 12.17 21.97 -8.97
N GLN A 194 13.11 22.91 -9.14
CA GLN A 194 14.51 22.61 -9.42
C GLN A 194 15.25 22.02 -8.24
N ARG A 195 15.43 20.71 -8.20
CA ARG A 195 16.53 20.06 -7.45
C ARG A 195 17.04 18.86 -8.24
N ASN A 196 18.25 19.00 -8.79
CA ASN A 196 19.00 17.91 -9.40
C ASN A 196 19.85 17.23 -8.32
N ASN A 197 19.37 16.15 -7.71
CA ASN A 197 20.19 15.36 -6.79
C ASN A 197 20.00 13.85 -7.05
N ASN A 198 20.52 13.38 -8.19
CA ASN A 198 20.59 11.94 -8.45
C ASN A 198 21.51 11.23 -7.45
N PHE A 199 22.59 11.90 -6.99
CA PHE A 199 23.54 11.36 -6.02
C PHE A 199 22.88 11.04 -4.67
N GLU A 200 22.02 11.91 -4.16
CA GLU A 200 21.28 11.65 -2.92
C GLU A 200 20.29 10.47 -3.08
N LEU A 201 19.70 10.29 -4.26
CA LEU A 201 18.84 9.13 -4.51
C LEU A 201 19.63 7.83 -4.53
N GLU A 202 20.77 7.81 -5.23
CA GLU A 202 21.62 6.62 -5.32
C GLU A 202 22.11 6.21 -3.93
N ALA A 203 22.66 7.16 -3.14
CA ALA A 203 23.09 6.91 -1.78
C ALA A 203 21.95 6.42 -0.87
N PHE A 204 20.76 7.01 -1.01
CA PHE A 204 19.57 6.56 -0.27
C PHE A 204 19.20 5.12 -0.64
N LEU A 205 19.18 4.80 -1.93
CA LEU A 205 18.80 3.45 -2.39
C LEU A 205 19.85 2.42 -1.94
N GLU A 206 21.13 2.72 -2.00
CA GLU A 206 22.20 1.85 -1.49
C GLU A 206 22.04 1.52 0.00
N GLU A 207 21.73 2.52 0.83
CA GLU A 207 21.44 2.31 2.25
C GLU A 207 20.20 1.43 2.43
N GLN A 208 19.14 1.72 1.69
CA GLN A 208 17.89 0.98 1.79
C GLN A 208 18.02 -0.48 1.32
N ASP A 209 18.79 -0.73 0.27
CA ASP A 209 19.05 -2.08 -0.24
C ASP A 209 19.89 -2.90 0.77
N LYS A 210 20.92 -2.31 1.37
CA LYS A 210 21.70 -2.95 2.44
C LYS A 210 20.82 -3.36 3.62
N VAL A 211 19.93 -2.47 4.06
CA VAL A 211 18.98 -2.74 5.17
C VAL A 211 18.06 -3.90 4.85
N ARG A 212 17.67 -4.06 3.59
CA ARG A 212 16.74 -5.11 3.13
C ARG A 212 17.43 -6.37 2.62
N GLY A 213 18.74 -6.35 2.45
CA GLY A 213 19.50 -7.43 1.83
C GLY A 213 19.11 -7.64 0.35
N ILE A 214 18.84 -6.56 -0.37
CA ILE A 214 18.52 -6.57 -1.79
C ILE A 214 19.84 -6.47 -2.57
N ASP A 215 20.01 -7.33 -3.60
CA ASP A 215 21.14 -7.27 -4.51
C ASP A 215 21.04 -6.03 -5.42
N GLU A 216 22.17 -5.35 -5.66
CA GLU A 216 22.25 -4.19 -6.57
C GLU A 216 21.73 -4.51 -7.99
N ALA A 217 21.85 -5.77 -8.42
CA ALA A 217 21.36 -6.22 -9.73
C ALA A 217 19.82 -6.10 -9.88
N LEU A 218 19.09 -5.95 -8.78
CA LEU A 218 17.62 -5.80 -8.78
C LEU A 218 17.17 -4.34 -8.83
N ARG A 219 18.11 -3.39 -8.81
CA ARG A 219 17.90 -1.96 -8.88
C ARG A 219 17.81 -1.49 -10.34
#